data_584172a1bd68e8a0d416b83f1b07f485
#
_entry.id   584172a1bd68e8a0d416b83f1b07f485
#
_cell.length_a   1.000
_cell.length_b   1.000
_cell.length_c   1.000
_cell.angle_alpha   90.00
_cell.angle_beta   90.00
_cell.angle_gamma   90.00
#
_symmetry.space_group_name_H-M   'P 1'
#
loop_
_entity.id
_entity.type
_entity.pdbx_description
1 polymer ?
#
loop_
_entity_poly.entity_id
_entity_poly.type
_entity_poly.pdbx_seq_one_letter_code
_entity_poly.pdbx_strand_id
1 'polypeptide(L)'
;MKKVLIITYYWPPGSGPGVQRFLKFSKYLREFAWEPVILTVDNGSYPSIDQSLEQDIPNGLHVYRSQSFEPFRWYNLLKGKTSKNASVGAIGLQCRSFFQRLALYIRANFFIPDARVGWNRFAIKKARTIFKEHDIDAIISTGPPHSSHLIADALKKMYTKPWIADLRDPWTTVFYNDYFPRTESTKKKDKQLEDLVLKNADSVSVVSQGMHDEFSERANDISLIYNGFDDADFKGLKKVKNYKFTIAYVGNFKPNQNAVLVWECLKELGHKNAQFKSDLNISLTGNIDFSIVNSLKENGLKAQLSIEGFAAHHTAVQRMLDA
;
A
#
# COMPACT_ATOMS: atom_id res chain seq x y z
N MET A 1 4.94 -29.97 -2.52
CA MET A 1 4.34 -28.64 -2.83
C MET A 1 5.37 -27.84 -3.59
N LYS A 2 4.95 -27.12 -4.62
CA LYS A 2 5.80 -26.14 -5.31
C LYS A 2 6.09 -24.98 -4.38
N LYS A 3 7.26 -24.36 -4.52
CA LYS A 3 7.65 -23.21 -3.67
C LYS A 3 7.71 -21.93 -4.48
N VAL A 4 7.15 -20.86 -3.93
CA VAL A 4 7.18 -19.53 -4.55
C VAL A 4 7.88 -18.52 -3.65
N LEU A 5 8.92 -17.86 -4.19
CA LEU A 5 9.57 -16.75 -3.51
C LEU A 5 8.77 -15.47 -3.72
N ILE A 6 8.24 -14.91 -2.64
CA ILE A 6 7.51 -13.65 -2.64
C ILE A 6 8.42 -12.53 -2.14
N ILE A 7 8.70 -11.56 -3.01
CA ILE A 7 9.53 -10.40 -2.71
C ILE A 7 8.59 -9.22 -2.42
N THR A 8 8.52 -8.85 -1.15
CA THR A 8 7.68 -7.74 -0.68
C THR A 8 8.43 -6.88 0.33
N TYR A 9 8.47 -5.56 0.10
CA TYR A 9 9.04 -4.65 1.08
C TYR A 9 8.10 -4.46 2.29
N TYR A 10 6.80 -4.36 2.03
CA TYR A 10 5.79 -4.15 3.06
C TYR A 10 5.27 -5.48 3.59
N TRP A 11 5.60 -5.76 4.86
CA TRP A 11 5.25 -6.98 5.60
C TRP A 11 4.96 -6.62 7.07
N PRO A 12 4.20 -7.44 7.82
CA PRO A 12 4.02 -7.17 9.25
C PRO A 12 5.35 -6.96 10.00
N PRO A 13 5.41 -5.98 10.95
CA PRO A 13 4.32 -5.22 11.55
C PRO A 13 3.87 -3.97 10.77
N GLY A 14 4.33 -3.75 9.54
CA GLY A 14 3.77 -2.73 8.67
C GLY A 14 2.28 -2.98 8.41
N SER A 15 1.50 -1.93 8.15
CA SER A 15 0.07 -2.04 7.89
C SER A 15 -0.34 -1.37 6.58
N GLY A 16 -1.55 -1.66 6.15
CA GLY A 16 -2.16 -1.13 4.94
C GLY A 16 -2.41 -2.19 3.86
N PRO A 17 -3.13 -1.81 2.77
CA PRO A 17 -3.59 -2.78 1.75
C PRO A 17 -2.46 -3.61 1.14
N GLY A 18 -1.28 -3.00 0.97
CA GLY A 18 -0.12 -3.67 0.40
C GLY A 18 0.46 -4.78 1.27
N VAL A 19 0.35 -4.66 2.60
CA VAL A 19 0.72 -5.73 3.55
C VAL A 19 -0.36 -6.81 3.52
N GLN A 20 -1.63 -6.42 3.65
CA GLN A 20 -2.77 -7.32 3.72
C GLN A 20 -2.82 -8.27 2.51
N ARG A 21 -2.66 -7.76 1.29
CA ARG A 21 -2.73 -8.56 0.06
C ARG A 21 -1.79 -9.77 0.11
N PHE A 22 -0.51 -9.55 0.38
CA PHE A 22 0.46 -10.65 0.36
C PHE A 22 0.48 -11.47 1.64
N LEU A 23 0.08 -10.91 2.77
CA LEU A 23 -0.17 -11.67 3.98
C LEU A 23 -1.28 -12.70 3.76
N LYS A 24 -2.41 -12.28 3.18
CA LYS A 24 -3.54 -13.18 2.88
C LYS A 24 -3.18 -14.14 1.73
N PHE A 25 -2.51 -13.71 0.68
CA PHE A 25 -2.04 -14.62 -0.37
C PHE A 25 -1.12 -15.70 0.19
N SER A 26 -0.19 -15.37 1.10
CA SER A 26 0.69 -16.35 1.72
C SER A 26 -0.05 -17.40 2.55
N LYS A 27 -1.24 -17.05 3.10
CA LYS A 27 -2.12 -18.00 3.80
C LYS A 27 -2.79 -18.94 2.80
N TYR A 28 -3.40 -18.41 1.75
CA TYR A 28 -4.25 -19.18 0.84
C TYR A 28 -3.49 -19.94 -0.25
N LEU A 29 -2.26 -19.55 -0.60
CA LEU A 29 -1.45 -20.26 -1.61
C LEU A 29 -1.22 -21.75 -1.25
N ARG A 30 -1.18 -22.08 0.05
CA ARG A 30 -1.05 -23.47 0.52
C ARG A 30 -2.24 -24.34 0.12
N GLU A 31 -3.44 -23.78 0.01
CA GLU A 31 -4.65 -24.49 -0.45
C GLU A 31 -4.54 -24.87 -1.94
N PHE A 32 -3.67 -24.18 -2.69
CA PHE A 32 -3.38 -24.45 -4.08
C PHE A 32 -2.04 -25.19 -4.30
N ALA A 33 -1.57 -25.89 -3.28
CA ALA A 33 -0.31 -26.65 -3.29
C ALA A 33 0.96 -25.82 -3.56
N TRP A 34 0.94 -24.53 -3.22
CA TRP A 34 2.11 -23.65 -3.24
C TRP A 34 2.56 -23.29 -1.83
N GLU A 35 3.84 -23.51 -1.52
CA GLU A 35 4.44 -23.07 -0.27
C GLU A 35 5.15 -21.73 -0.48
N PRO A 36 4.66 -20.63 0.12
CA PRO A 36 5.29 -19.33 0.01
C PRO A 36 6.54 -19.24 0.89
N VAL A 37 7.58 -18.61 0.33
CA VAL A 37 8.80 -18.20 1.04
C VAL A 37 8.90 -16.68 0.91
N ILE A 38 8.90 -15.96 2.02
CA ILE A 38 8.86 -14.51 2.00
C ILE A 38 10.27 -13.92 2.11
N LEU A 39 10.59 -12.98 1.22
CA LEU A 39 11.74 -12.10 1.33
C LEU A 39 11.26 -10.68 1.56
N THR A 40 11.61 -10.12 2.73
CA THR A 40 11.23 -8.76 3.11
C THR A 40 12.38 -7.99 3.74
N VAL A 41 12.17 -6.71 4.03
CA VAL A 41 13.16 -5.85 4.67
C VAL A 41 13.17 -6.07 6.19
N ASP A 42 14.35 -5.96 6.78
CA ASP A 42 14.50 -5.84 8.23
C ASP A 42 14.37 -4.37 8.64
N ASN A 43 13.49 -4.09 9.61
CA ASN A 43 13.26 -2.73 10.13
C ASN A 43 12.94 -1.70 9.03
N GLY A 44 12.04 -2.03 8.12
CA GLY A 44 11.62 -1.14 7.02
C GLY A 44 10.95 0.16 7.50
N SER A 45 10.92 1.14 6.61
CA SER A 45 10.20 2.39 6.86
C SER A 45 8.76 2.24 6.38
N TYR A 46 7.85 1.99 7.33
CA TYR A 46 6.44 1.77 7.07
C TYR A 46 5.63 3.06 7.26
N PRO A 47 4.60 3.33 6.43
CA PRO A 47 3.68 4.46 6.63
C PRO A 47 2.89 4.36 7.93
N SER A 48 2.52 3.15 8.32
CA SER A 48 1.81 2.84 9.58
C SER A 48 2.23 1.47 10.07
N ILE A 49 2.08 1.23 11.37
CA ILE A 49 2.44 -0.02 12.06
C ILE A 49 1.21 -0.54 12.76
N ASP A 50 0.94 -1.83 12.59
CA ASP A 50 -0.06 -2.58 13.33
C ASP A 50 0.54 -3.93 13.74
N GLN A 51 0.89 -4.05 15.00
CA GLN A 51 1.49 -5.27 15.55
C GLN A 51 0.52 -6.45 15.57
N SER A 52 -0.79 -6.21 15.55
CA SER A 52 -1.78 -7.28 15.53
C SER A 52 -1.69 -8.15 14.28
N LEU A 53 -1.19 -7.60 13.16
CA LEU A 53 -1.00 -8.34 11.91
C LEU A 53 0.11 -9.41 11.97
N GLU A 54 0.98 -9.36 12.97
CA GLU A 54 1.97 -10.42 13.17
C GLU A 54 1.31 -11.76 13.55
N GLN A 55 0.13 -11.72 14.18
CA GLN A 55 -0.65 -12.90 14.53
C GLN A 55 -1.30 -13.56 13.31
N ASP A 56 -1.48 -12.81 12.22
CA ASP A 56 -2.04 -13.31 10.95
C ASP A 56 -0.99 -14.02 10.08
N ILE A 57 0.29 -13.97 10.46
CA ILE A 57 1.35 -14.68 9.73
C ILE A 57 1.10 -16.18 9.86
N PRO A 58 0.95 -16.93 8.74
CA PRO A 58 0.70 -18.35 8.79
C PRO A 58 1.79 -19.12 9.55
N ASN A 59 1.38 -20.04 10.41
CA ASN A 59 2.32 -20.88 11.15
C ASN A 59 3.27 -21.65 10.21
N GLY A 60 4.56 -21.66 10.56
CA GLY A 60 5.59 -22.34 9.78
C GLY A 60 5.97 -21.64 8.47
N LEU A 61 5.49 -20.42 8.23
CA LEU A 61 5.89 -19.63 7.06
C LEU A 61 7.35 -19.19 7.16
N HIS A 62 8.13 -19.47 6.13
CA HIS A 62 9.52 -19.02 6.05
C HIS A 62 9.58 -17.53 5.67
N VAL A 63 9.99 -16.68 6.61
CA VAL A 63 10.14 -15.23 6.41
C VAL A 63 11.59 -14.83 6.57
N TYR A 64 12.24 -14.48 5.48
CA TYR A 64 13.61 -13.99 5.42
C TYR A 64 13.64 -12.48 5.41
N ARG A 65 14.41 -11.89 6.33
CA ARG A 65 14.59 -10.44 6.41
C ARG A 65 15.99 -10.06 5.97
N SER A 66 16.15 -8.96 5.27
CA SER A 66 17.44 -8.40 4.86
C SER A 66 17.55 -6.93 5.18
N GLN A 67 18.76 -6.46 5.41
CA GLN A 67 19.03 -5.05 5.64
C GLN A 67 18.65 -4.20 4.42
N SER A 68 18.49 -2.89 4.65
CA SER A 68 18.28 -1.88 3.61
C SER A 68 19.12 -0.65 3.89
N PHE A 69 19.62 -0.02 2.82
CA PHE A 69 20.26 1.28 2.91
C PHE A 69 19.27 2.37 2.54
N GLU A 70 18.75 3.05 3.55
CA GLU A 70 17.72 4.10 3.39
C GLU A 70 18.21 5.42 4.03
N PRO A 71 18.98 6.25 3.31
CA PRO A 71 19.57 7.46 3.88
C PRO A 71 18.54 8.48 4.35
N PHE A 72 17.34 8.50 3.77
CA PHE A 72 16.24 9.40 4.21
C PHE A 72 15.64 9.02 5.57
N ARG A 73 15.85 7.80 6.06
CA ARG A 73 15.48 7.40 7.41
C ARG A 73 16.29 8.18 8.46
N TRP A 74 17.59 8.36 8.22
CA TRP A 74 18.47 9.15 9.07
C TRP A 74 18.07 10.63 9.10
N TYR A 75 17.70 11.19 7.94
CA TYR A 75 17.21 12.56 7.86
C TYR A 75 15.94 12.80 8.67
N ASN A 76 15.00 11.86 8.69
CA ASN A 76 13.79 11.94 9.50
C ASN A 76 14.06 11.78 11.00
N LEU A 77 15.04 10.97 11.38
CA LEU A 77 15.48 10.82 12.77
C LEU A 77 16.15 12.11 13.32
N LEU A 78 16.93 12.81 12.50
CA LEU A 78 17.59 14.07 12.87
C LEU A 78 16.60 15.23 13.03
N LYS A 79 15.44 15.19 12.38
CA LYS A 79 14.40 16.23 12.49
C LYS A 79 13.56 16.19 13.76
N GLY A 80 13.72 15.18 14.64
CA GLY A 80 12.96 15.04 15.86
C GLY A 80 11.51 14.59 15.65
N LYS A 81 10.86 14.14 16.71
CA LYS A 81 9.52 13.50 16.74
C LYS A 81 8.32 14.35 16.26
N THR A 82 8.54 15.54 15.72
CA THR A 82 7.46 16.46 15.28
C THR A 82 6.93 16.20 13.87
N SER A 83 7.55 15.33 13.10
CA SER A 83 7.03 14.90 11.79
C SER A 83 6.39 13.51 11.93
N LYS A 84 5.16 13.45 12.45
CA LYS A 84 4.31 12.27 12.35
C LYS A 84 4.20 11.90 10.86
N ASN A 85 4.64 10.69 10.53
CA ASN A 85 4.47 9.92 9.29
C ASN A 85 3.71 10.65 8.16
N ALA A 86 4.39 11.59 7.49
CA ALA A 86 3.84 12.18 6.30
C ALA A 86 3.79 11.09 5.21
N SER A 87 2.60 10.77 4.72
CA SER A 87 2.41 9.90 3.57
C SER A 87 3.26 10.41 2.40
N VAL A 88 3.69 9.52 1.51
CA VAL A 88 4.53 9.87 0.36
C VAL A 88 3.97 11.05 -0.44
N GLY A 89 2.64 11.18 -0.53
CA GLY A 89 1.97 12.32 -1.18
C GLY A 89 1.98 13.64 -0.40
N ALA A 90 2.20 13.63 0.93
CA ALA A 90 2.23 14.85 1.74
C ALA A 90 3.61 15.54 1.78
N ILE A 91 4.66 14.83 1.40
CA ILE A 91 6.05 15.34 1.50
C ILE A 91 6.32 16.47 0.49
N GLY A 92 5.64 16.46 -0.67
CA GLY A 92 5.87 17.46 -1.74
C GLY A 92 5.25 18.84 -1.48
N LEU A 93 4.21 18.93 -0.65
CA LEU A 93 3.38 20.14 -0.53
C LEU A 93 3.87 21.16 0.52
N GLN A 94 4.86 20.84 1.38
CA GLN A 94 5.28 21.70 2.49
C GLN A 94 6.78 21.94 2.63
N CYS A 95 7.58 21.79 1.56
CA CYS A 95 9.02 22.07 1.63
C CYS A 95 9.28 23.59 1.68
N ARG A 96 9.43 24.15 2.88
CA ARG A 96 9.69 25.58 3.09
C ARG A 96 11.18 25.95 3.12
N SER A 97 12.08 25.03 3.53
CA SER A 97 13.52 25.28 3.64
C SER A 97 14.29 24.85 2.38
N PHE A 98 15.35 25.58 2.04
CA PHE A 98 16.28 25.22 0.96
C PHE A 98 16.81 23.79 1.11
N PHE A 99 17.23 23.37 2.29
CA PHE A 99 17.73 22.03 2.55
C PHE A 99 16.64 20.96 2.34
N GLN A 100 15.38 21.26 2.61
CA GLN A 100 14.28 20.33 2.35
C GLN A 100 14.03 20.18 0.84
N ARG A 101 14.12 21.27 0.09
CA ARG A 101 13.99 21.24 -1.37
C ARG A 101 15.14 20.45 -2.01
N LEU A 102 16.38 20.67 -1.54
CA LEU A 102 17.54 19.92 -1.98
C LEU A 102 17.41 18.42 -1.67
N ALA A 103 17.02 18.06 -0.45
CA ALA A 103 16.80 16.66 -0.07
C ALA A 103 15.69 16.00 -0.91
N LEU A 104 14.60 16.74 -1.22
CA LEU A 104 13.54 16.27 -2.10
C LEU A 104 14.05 16.07 -3.53
N TYR A 105 14.85 17.01 -4.05
CA TYR A 105 15.46 16.91 -5.37
C TYR A 105 16.39 15.69 -5.46
N ILE A 106 17.27 15.49 -4.48
CA ILE A 106 18.16 14.33 -4.42
C ILE A 106 17.35 13.04 -4.37
N ARG A 107 16.33 12.98 -3.51
CA ARG A 107 15.43 11.82 -3.43
C ARG A 107 14.74 11.51 -4.76
N ALA A 108 14.25 12.55 -5.44
CA ALA A 108 13.48 12.42 -6.68
C ALA A 108 14.32 11.97 -7.87
N ASN A 109 15.63 12.31 -7.91
CA ASN A 109 16.46 12.13 -9.10
C ASN A 109 17.57 11.08 -8.96
N PHE A 110 17.97 10.71 -7.74
CA PHE A 110 19.03 9.74 -7.51
C PHE A 110 18.53 8.39 -6.96
N PHE A 111 17.29 8.35 -6.43
CA PHE A 111 16.68 7.12 -5.93
C PHE A 111 15.54 6.68 -6.86
N ILE A 112 15.92 6.00 -7.94
CA ILE A 112 15.02 5.55 -9.00
C ILE A 112 14.95 4.03 -8.97
N PRO A 113 13.76 3.45 -9.02
CA PRO A 113 12.43 4.05 -9.19
C PRO A 113 11.87 4.74 -7.93
N ASP A 114 12.37 4.38 -6.75
CA ASP A 114 11.86 4.86 -5.47
C ASP A 114 12.95 4.85 -4.38
N ALA A 115 12.63 5.44 -3.23
CA ALA A 115 13.56 5.59 -2.11
C ALA A 115 13.99 4.26 -1.45
N ARG A 116 13.41 3.11 -1.87
CA ARG A 116 13.70 1.78 -1.35
C ARG A 116 14.70 1.00 -2.22
N VAL A 117 15.14 1.59 -3.32
CA VAL A 117 16.14 0.97 -4.23
C VAL A 117 17.42 0.52 -3.51
N GLY A 118 17.78 1.17 -2.40
CA GLY A 118 18.90 0.77 -1.54
C GLY A 118 18.73 -0.61 -0.88
N TRP A 119 17.53 -1.18 -0.88
CA TRP A 119 17.27 -2.54 -0.41
C TRP A 119 17.75 -3.61 -1.40
N ASN A 120 17.73 -3.32 -2.69
CA ASN A 120 17.89 -4.30 -3.76
C ASN A 120 19.13 -5.18 -3.61
N ARG A 121 20.31 -4.59 -3.35
CA ARG A 121 21.56 -5.35 -3.21
C ARG A 121 21.55 -6.34 -2.04
N PHE A 122 20.92 -5.96 -0.93
CA PHE A 122 20.82 -6.80 0.26
C PHE A 122 19.79 -7.90 0.06
N ALA A 123 18.66 -7.59 -0.56
CA ALA A 123 17.62 -8.55 -0.90
C ALA A 123 18.14 -9.61 -1.88
N ILE A 124 18.87 -9.21 -2.95
CA ILE A 124 19.48 -10.15 -3.90
C ILE A 124 20.50 -11.04 -3.18
N LYS A 125 21.34 -10.48 -2.28
CA LYS A 125 22.27 -11.28 -1.49
C LYS A 125 21.54 -12.30 -0.61
N LYS A 126 20.49 -11.90 0.08
CA LYS A 126 19.68 -12.82 0.92
C LYS A 126 18.95 -13.86 0.06
N ALA A 127 18.42 -13.47 -1.11
CA ALA A 127 17.75 -14.39 -2.02
C ALA A 127 18.68 -15.54 -2.47
N ARG A 128 19.98 -15.28 -2.69
CA ARG A 128 20.95 -16.34 -3.01
C ARG A 128 21.04 -17.41 -1.91
N THR A 129 20.87 -17.04 -0.64
CA THR A 129 20.79 -17.99 0.46
C THR A 129 19.48 -18.79 0.39
N ILE A 130 18.37 -18.11 0.13
CA ILE A 130 17.05 -18.74 -0.01
C ILE A 130 17.05 -19.78 -1.12
N PHE A 131 17.61 -19.47 -2.28
CA PHE A 131 17.72 -20.41 -3.42
C PHE A 131 18.64 -21.62 -3.14
N LYS A 132 19.53 -21.53 -2.14
CA LYS A 132 20.33 -22.67 -1.69
C LYS A 132 19.59 -23.57 -0.69
N GLU A 133 18.72 -22.96 0.12
CA GLU A 133 17.98 -23.65 1.19
C GLU A 133 16.64 -24.21 0.69
N HIS A 134 16.07 -23.61 -0.37
CA HIS A 134 14.78 -23.98 -0.92
C HIS A 134 14.87 -24.17 -2.43
N ASP A 135 14.25 -25.23 -2.93
CA ASP A 135 13.99 -25.39 -4.36
C ASP A 135 12.82 -24.50 -4.75
N ILE A 136 13.12 -23.29 -5.23
CA ILE A 136 12.13 -22.28 -5.63
C ILE A 136 11.67 -22.56 -7.05
N ASP A 137 10.37 -22.71 -7.27
CA ASP A 137 9.76 -22.98 -8.57
C ASP A 137 9.36 -21.70 -9.30
N ALA A 138 8.98 -20.65 -8.57
CA ALA A 138 8.53 -19.37 -9.15
C ALA A 138 8.89 -18.19 -8.25
N ILE A 139 8.89 -16.99 -8.84
CA ILE A 139 9.13 -15.73 -8.14
C ILE A 139 7.87 -14.85 -8.29
N ILE A 140 7.45 -14.20 -7.22
CA ILE A 140 6.49 -13.11 -7.24
C ILE A 140 7.15 -11.87 -6.63
N SER A 141 7.04 -10.74 -7.29
CA SER A 141 7.42 -9.44 -6.70
C SER A 141 6.24 -8.51 -6.65
N THR A 142 6.08 -7.74 -5.58
CA THR A 142 4.97 -6.79 -5.45
C THR A 142 5.45 -5.37 -5.21
N GLY A 143 4.82 -4.42 -5.89
CA GLY A 143 5.06 -2.98 -5.83
C GLY A 143 3.77 -2.17 -5.66
N PRO A 144 3.84 -0.95 -5.08
CA PRO A 144 5.04 -0.27 -4.58
C PRO A 144 5.62 -0.91 -3.31
N PRO A 145 6.93 -0.73 -3.04
CA PRO A 145 7.90 -0.01 -3.87
C PRO A 145 8.27 -0.80 -5.13
N HIS A 146 8.35 -0.09 -6.26
CA HIS A 146 8.61 -0.72 -7.55
C HIS A 146 10.05 -1.24 -7.70
N SER A 147 10.98 -0.76 -6.86
CA SER A 147 12.33 -1.34 -6.73
C SER A 147 12.31 -2.84 -6.39
N SER A 148 11.24 -3.37 -5.79
CA SER A 148 11.06 -4.81 -5.55
C SER A 148 11.06 -5.63 -6.85
N HIS A 149 10.51 -5.09 -7.93
CA HIS A 149 10.49 -5.77 -9.24
C HIS A 149 11.88 -5.90 -9.85
N LEU A 150 12.79 -4.94 -9.59
CA LEU A 150 14.17 -5.00 -10.06
C LEU A 150 14.96 -6.11 -9.36
N ILE A 151 14.60 -6.45 -8.11
CA ILE A 151 15.17 -7.62 -7.42
C ILE A 151 14.76 -8.89 -8.15
N ALA A 152 13.46 -9.02 -8.48
CA ALA A 152 12.93 -10.18 -9.17
C ALA A 152 13.49 -10.34 -10.58
N ASP A 153 13.64 -9.27 -11.36
CA ASP A 153 14.29 -9.26 -12.67
C ASP A 153 15.72 -9.80 -12.59
N ALA A 154 16.49 -9.34 -11.59
CA ALA A 154 17.84 -9.83 -11.37
C ALA A 154 17.88 -11.32 -11.00
N LEU A 155 16.93 -11.79 -10.16
CA LEU A 155 16.83 -13.20 -9.76
C LEU A 155 16.37 -14.09 -10.92
N LYS A 156 15.42 -13.62 -11.75
CA LYS A 156 14.99 -14.34 -12.95
C LYS A 156 16.17 -14.60 -13.88
N LYS A 157 17.02 -13.57 -14.11
CA LYS A 157 18.23 -13.70 -14.93
C LYS A 157 19.26 -14.67 -14.34
N MET A 158 19.36 -14.76 -13.01
CA MET A 158 20.31 -15.64 -12.33
C MET A 158 19.84 -17.11 -12.27
N TYR A 159 18.54 -17.35 -12.07
CA TYR A 159 18.02 -18.67 -11.76
C TYR A 159 17.05 -19.22 -12.81
N THR A 160 16.71 -18.44 -13.83
CA THR A 160 15.80 -18.82 -14.93
C THR A 160 14.46 -19.37 -14.42
N LYS A 161 13.90 -18.75 -13.37
CA LYS A 161 12.60 -19.13 -12.79
C LYS A 161 11.50 -18.22 -13.30
N PRO A 162 10.27 -18.74 -13.53
CA PRO A 162 9.13 -17.92 -13.88
C PRO A 162 8.89 -16.80 -12.86
N TRP A 163 8.55 -15.61 -13.35
CA TRP A 163 8.35 -14.44 -12.52
C TRP A 163 7.03 -13.72 -12.82
N ILE A 164 6.25 -13.48 -11.76
CA ILE A 164 5.04 -12.65 -11.78
C ILE A 164 5.35 -11.31 -11.13
N ALA A 165 5.08 -10.21 -11.83
CA ALA A 165 5.17 -8.86 -11.30
C ALA A 165 3.78 -8.36 -10.89
N ASP A 166 3.53 -8.19 -9.59
CA ASP A 166 2.27 -7.69 -9.03
C ASP A 166 2.34 -6.18 -8.82
N LEU A 167 1.65 -5.41 -9.66
CA LEU A 167 1.56 -3.96 -9.58
C LEU A 167 0.23 -3.55 -8.93
N ARG A 168 0.33 -2.91 -7.76
CA ARG A 168 -0.83 -2.47 -6.97
C ARG A 168 -1.18 -1.00 -7.17
N ASP A 169 -0.24 -0.23 -7.68
CA ASP A 169 -0.41 1.16 -8.09
C ASP A 169 0.24 1.37 -9.46
N PRO A 170 -0.22 2.34 -10.27
CA PRO A 170 0.51 2.78 -11.44
C PRO A 170 1.94 3.18 -11.06
N TRP A 171 2.89 2.97 -11.96
CA TRP A 171 4.29 3.26 -11.66
C TRP A 171 4.66 4.68 -12.06
N THR A 172 4.81 4.94 -13.36
CA THR A 172 5.22 6.27 -13.82
C THR A 172 4.08 7.28 -13.88
N THR A 173 2.85 6.82 -14.09
CA THR A 173 1.62 7.63 -14.22
C THR A 173 0.91 7.90 -12.89
N VAL A 174 1.46 7.41 -11.77
CA VAL A 174 0.87 7.67 -10.47
C VAL A 174 0.85 9.16 -10.15
N PHE A 175 -0.33 9.68 -9.77
CA PHE A 175 -0.61 11.12 -9.62
C PHE A 175 0.38 11.88 -8.72
N TYR A 176 0.94 11.25 -7.71
CA TYR A 176 1.88 11.92 -6.80
C TYR A 176 3.28 12.10 -7.38
N ASN A 177 3.60 11.51 -8.54
CA ASN A 177 4.87 11.75 -9.22
C ASN A 177 5.01 13.21 -9.68
N ASP A 178 3.89 13.90 -9.97
CA ASP A 178 3.88 15.31 -10.37
C ASP A 178 4.31 16.25 -9.24
N TYR A 179 4.25 15.80 -8.00
CA TYR A 179 4.71 16.60 -6.85
C TYR A 179 6.23 16.50 -6.62
N PHE A 180 6.93 15.63 -7.34
CA PHE A 180 8.37 15.48 -7.22
C PHE A 180 9.12 16.28 -8.29
N PRO A 181 10.19 17.04 -7.93
CA PRO A 181 11.00 17.80 -8.89
C PRO A 181 11.91 16.86 -9.70
N ARG A 182 11.33 15.99 -10.51
CA ARG A 182 12.02 15.04 -11.38
C ARG A 182 12.47 15.71 -12.66
N THR A 183 13.74 15.48 -13.06
CA THR A 183 14.25 15.87 -14.37
C THR A 183 13.68 14.98 -15.47
N GLU A 184 13.68 15.45 -16.71
CA GLU A 184 13.25 14.64 -17.86
C GLU A 184 14.09 13.37 -18.03
N SER A 185 15.40 13.45 -17.75
CA SER A 185 16.25 12.26 -17.73
C SER A 185 15.82 11.23 -16.70
N THR A 186 15.41 11.68 -15.50
CA THR A 186 14.88 10.82 -14.45
C THR A 186 13.57 10.17 -14.86
N LYS A 187 12.63 10.95 -15.41
CA LYS A 187 11.34 10.43 -15.89
C LYS A 187 11.55 9.37 -16.98
N LYS A 188 12.44 9.66 -17.95
CA LYS A 188 12.81 8.72 -19.02
C LYS A 188 13.39 7.42 -18.46
N LYS A 189 14.32 7.51 -17.50
CA LYS A 189 14.92 6.34 -16.86
C LYS A 189 13.90 5.51 -16.09
N ASP A 190 13.01 6.18 -15.35
CA ASP A 190 11.95 5.50 -14.58
C ASP A 190 10.98 4.76 -15.51
N LYS A 191 10.59 5.40 -16.62
CA LYS A 191 9.77 4.78 -17.66
C LYS A 191 10.45 3.57 -18.31
N GLN A 192 11.77 3.66 -18.57
CA GLN A 192 12.53 2.52 -19.08
C GLN A 192 12.55 1.34 -18.11
N LEU A 193 12.60 1.61 -16.79
CA LEU A 193 12.54 0.55 -15.78
C LEU A 193 11.14 -0.09 -15.70
N GLU A 194 10.08 0.72 -15.79
CA GLU A 194 8.71 0.21 -15.89
C GLU A 194 8.55 -0.72 -17.10
N ASP A 195 8.94 -0.24 -18.30
CA ASP A 195 8.84 -1.01 -19.54
C ASP A 195 9.69 -2.30 -19.50
N LEU A 196 10.88 -2.22 -18.87
CA LEU A 196 11.73 -3.40 -18.67
C LEU A 196 11.05 -4.46 -17.79
N VAL A 197 10.40 -4.05 -16.71
CA VAL A 197 9.69 -4.96 -15.81
C VAL A 197 8.49 -5.58 -16.51
N LEU A 198 7.66 -4.78 -17.17
CA LEU A 198 6.49 -5.27 -17.92
C LEU A 198 6.87 -6.27 -19.00
N LYS A 199 7.97 -6.03 -19.72
CA LYS A 199 8.46 -6.90 -20.79
C LYS A 199 9.16 -8.16 -20.26
N ASN A 200 9.91 -8.07 -19.16
CA ASN A 200 10.71 -9.20 -18.67
C ASN A 200 9.93 -10.13 -17.74
N ALA A 201 8.86 -9.67 -17.09
CA ALA A 201 7.97 -10.54 -16.34
C ALA A 201 7.30 -11.58 -17.28
N ASP A 202 7.14 -12.80 -16.80
CA ASP A 202 6.39 -13.83 -17.56
C ASP A 202 4.90 -13.52 -17.49
N SER A 203 4.43 -12.98 -16.36
CA SER A 203 3.08 -12.48 -16.20
C SER A 203 3.08 -11.24 -15.29
N VAL A 204 2.14 -10.35 -15.54
CA VAL A 204 1.89 -9.14 -14.74
C VAL A 204 0.51 -9.26 -14.10
N SER A 205 0.39 -9.02 -12.79
CA SER A 205 -0.91 -8.87 -12.15
C SER A 205 -1.14 -7.43 -11.73
N VAL A 206 -2.37 -6.96 -11.92
CA VAL A 206 -2.79 -5.59 -11.60
C VAL A 206 -4.09 -5.60 -10.80
N VAL A 207 -4.38 -4.51 -10.08
CA VAL A 207 -5.51 -4.44 -9.14
C VAL A 207 -6.70 -3.63 -9.65
N SER A 208 -6.63 -3.07 -10.85
CA SER A 208 -7.73 -2.28 -11.42
C SER A 208 -7.77 -2.40 -12.93
N GLN A 209 -8.97 -2.21 -13.52
CA GLN A 209 -9.16 -2.21 -14.97
C GLN A 209 -8.32 -1.13 -15.65
N GLY A 210 -8.24 0.08 -15.07
CA GLY A 210 -7.42 1.15 -15.65
C GLY A 210 -5.94 0.80 -15.76
N MET A 211 -5.38 0.09 -14.77
CA MET A 211 -4.00 -0.41 -14.87
C MET A 211 -3.86 -1.52 -15.89
N HIS A 212 -4.86 -2.40 -15.99
CA HIS A 212 -4.87 -3.44 -17.01
C HIS A 212 -4.82 -2.82 -18.41
N ASP A 213 -5.67 -1.85 -18.68
CA ASP A 213 -5.74 -1.17 -19.98
C ASP A 213 -4.44 -0.38 -20.26
N GLU A 214 -3.84 0.26 -19.25
CA GLU A 214 -2.58 1.00 -19.37
C GLU A 214 -1.39 0.10 -19.75
N PHE A 215 -1.34 -1.13 -19.19
CA PHE A 215 -0.17 -2.00 -19.33
C PHE A 215 -0.33 -3.12 -20.36
N SER A 216 -1.53 -3.41 -20.83
CA SER A 216 -1.85 -4.55 -21.69
C SER A 216 -1.02 -4.61 -22.98
N GLU A 217 -0.73 -3.47 -23.61
CA GLU A 217 0.08 -3.43 -24.84
C GLU A 217 1.59 -3.60 -24.60
N ARG A 218 2.04 -3.51 -23.32
CA ARG A 218 3.46 -3.52 -22.94
C ARG A 218 3.88 -4.76 -22.16
N ALA A 219 2.92 -5.48 -21.59
CA ALA A 219 3.16 -6.73 -20.86
C ALA A 219 2.99 -7.94 -21.80
N ASN A 220 3.76 -9.02 -21.58
CA ASN A 220 3.62 -10.25 -22.34
C ASN A 220 2.31 -11.00 -22.01
N ASP A 221 1.95 -10.98 -20.74
CA ASP A 221 0.73 -11.55 -20.18
C ASP A 221 0.30 -10.69 -19.00
N ILE A 222 -0.99 -10.39 -18.90
CA ILE A 222 -1.52 -9.52 -17.85
C ILE A 222 -2.83 -10.05 -17.29
N SER A 223 -2.95 -10.08 -15.97
CA SER A 223 -4.13 -10.54 -15.26
C SER A 223 -4.66 -9.48 -14.30
N LEU A 224 -5.96 -9.27 -14.31
CA LEU A 224 -6.64 -8.40 -13.36
C LEU A 224 -7.02 -9.21 -12.11
N ILE A 225 -6.35 -8.92 -10.98
CA ILE A 225 -6.58 -9.56 -9.69
C ILE A 225 -6.86 -8.48 -8.65
N TYR A 226 -8.12 -8.20 -8.40
CA TYR A 226 -8.55 -7.20 -7.42
C TYR A 226 -8.03 -7.49 -6.01
N ASN A 227 -7.97 -6.46 -5.16
CA ASN A 227 -7.86 -6.68 -3.73
C ASN A 227 -9.17 -7.28 -3.23
N GLY A 228 -9.07 -8.38 -2.50
CA GLY A 228 -10.20 -9.05 -1.86
C GLY A 228 -10.33 -8.70 -0.38
N PHE A 229 -11.23 -9.39 0.28
CA PHE A 229 -11.36 -9.45 1.73
C PHE A 229 -11.20 -10.91 2.19
N ASP A 230 -10.92 -11.10 3.47
CA ASP A 230 -10.80 -12.44 4.07
C ASP A 230 -11.99 -12.69 4.98
N ASP A 231 -12.81 -13.70 4.65
CA ASP A 231 -13.96 -14.11 5.47
C ASP A 231 -13.55 -14.47 6.91
N ALA A 232 -12.30 -14.90 7.09
CA ALA A 232 -11.77 -15.22 8.40
C ALA A 232 -11.68 -13.97 9.32
N ASP A 233 -11.52 -12.78 8.75
CA ASP A 233 -11.45 -11.52 9.50
C ASP A 233 -12.80 -11.18 10.16
N PHE A 234 -13.90 -11.76 9.67
CA PHE A 234 -15.25 -11.59 10.20
C PHE A 234 -15.66 -12.68 11.20
N LYS A 235 -14.84 -13.75 11.35
CA LYS A 235 -15.17 -14.84 12.30
C LYS A 235 -15.19 -14.34 13.73
N GLY A 236 -16.29 -14.62 14.42
CA GLY A 236 -16.50 -14.22 15.82
C GLY A 236 -16.99 -12.77 15.99
N LEU A 237 -16.99 -11.96 14.93
CA LEU A 237 -17.62 -10.65 14.96
C LEU A 237 -19.13 -10.79 14.89
N LYS A 238 -19.83 -9.91 15.62
CA LYS A 238 -21.29 -9.83 15.58
C LYS A 238 -21.66 -8.41 15.19
N LYS A 239 -22.55 -8.27 14.19
CA LYS A 239 -23.10 -6.96 13.84
C LYS A 239 -23.85 -6.41 15.08
N VAL A 240 -23.41 -5.25 15.56
CA VAL A 240 -24.12 -4.52 16.59
C VAL A 240 -25.33 -3.88 15.93
N LYS A 241 -26.53 -4.13 16.49
CA LYS A 241 -27.76 -3.55 15.96
C LYS A 241 -27.69 -2.03 16.06
N ASN A 242 -27.55 -1.38 14.93
CA ASN A 242 -27.54 0.08 14.83
C ASN A 242 -28.91 0.54 14.34
N TYR A 243 -29.54 1.46 15.08
CA TYR A 243 -30.82 2.05 14.71
C TYR A 243 -30.67 3.31 13.86
N LYS A 244 -29.42 3.73 13.62
CA LYS A 244 -29.09 4.89 12.80
C LYS A 244 -28.71 4.47 11.38
N PHE A 245 -29.01 5.33 10.41
CA PHE A 245 -28.47 5.22 9.07
C PHE A 245 -26.99 5.65 9.11
N THR A 246 -26.09 4.68 9.14
CA THR A 246 -24.66 4.93 9.30
C THR A 246 -23.93 4.85 7.97
N ILE A 247 -23.19 5.91 7.64
CA ILE A 247 -22.20 5.95 6.57
C ILE A 247 -20.84 5.82 7.24
N ALA A 248 -20.15 4.69 7.04
CA ALA A 248 -18.83 4.46 7.60
C ALA A 248 -17.73 4.64 6.56
N TYR A 249 -16.66 5.30 6.95
CA TYR A 249 -15.38 5.29 6.23
C TYR A 249 -14.29 4.79 7.17
N VAL A 250 -13.53 3.78 6.71
CA VAL A 250 -12.44 3.20 7.48
C VAL A 250 -11.15 3.24 6.65
N GLY A 251 -10.15 3.98 7.10
CA GLY A 251 -8.86 4.08 6.40
C GLY A 251 -8.20 5.47 6.44
N ASN A 252 -7.40 5.76 5.41
CA ASN A 252 -6.76 7.06 5.22
C ASN A 252 -7.61 7.92 4.28
N PHE A 253 -8.34 8.89 4.83
CA PHE A 253 -9.19 9.79 4.06
C PHE A 253 -8.40 11.04 3.68
N LYS A 254 -7.92 11.08 2.45
CA LYS A 254 -7.04 12.13 1.93
C LYS A 254 -7.83 13.31 1.36
N PRO A 255 -7.25 14.54 1.26
CA PRO A 255 -7.94 15.72 0.73
C PRO A 255 -8.55 15.52 -0.66
N ASN A 256 -7.85 14.82 -1.56
CA ASN A 256 -8.30 14.53 -2.91
C ASN A 256 -9.44 13.48 -3.00
N GLN A 257 -9.82 12.89 -1.89
CA GLN A 257 -10.93 11.95 -1.77
C GLN A 257 -12.18 12.62 -1.17
N ASN A 258 -12.13 13.95 -0.91
CA ASN A 258 -13.26 14.67 -0.30
C ASN A 258 -14.51 14.59 -1.18
N ALA A 259 -15.54 13.95 -0.66
CA ALA A 259 -16.80 13.71 -1.37
C ALA A 259 -17.79 14.89 -1.17
N VAL A 260 -17.39 16.11 -1.57
CA VAL A 260 -18.15 17.35 -1.33
C VAL A 260 -19.60 17.22 -1.75
N LEU A 261 -19.87 16.69 -2.94
CA LEU A 261 -21.23 16.49 -3.45
C LEU A 261 -22.08 15.56 -2.56
N VAL A 262 -21.45 14.54 -1.96
CA VAL A 262 -22.15 13.65 -1.01
C VAL A 262 -22.55 14.44 0.23
N TRP A 263 -21.66 15.29 0.76
CA TRP A 263 -21.98 16.11 1.93
C TRP A 263 -23.10 17.10 1.68
N GLU A 264 -23.12 17.72 0.49
CA GLU A 264 -24.20 18.59 0.04
C GLU A 264 -25.53 17.85 -0.08
N CYS A 265 -25.55 16.67 -0.70
CA CYS A 265 -26.75 15.82 -0.78
C CYS A 265 -27.28 15.42 0.60
N LEU A 266 -26.42 15.02 1.54
CA LEU A 266 -26.83 14.66 2.90
C LEU A 266 -27.41 15.84 3.66
N LYS A 267 -26.84 17.03 3.48
CA LYS A 267 -27.39 18.29 4.00
C LYS A 267 -28.81 18.55 3.47
N GLU A 268 -29.00 18.47 2.14
CA GLU A 268 -30.31 18.67 1.52
C GLU A 268 -31.34 17.66 1.98
N LEU A 269 -30.97 16.37 2.05
CA LEU A 269 -31.86 15.32 2.57
C LEU A 269 -32.25 15.59 4.02
N GLY A 270 -31.31 16.03 4.86
CA GLY A 270 -31.57 16.40 6.24
C GLY A 270 -32.48 17.63 6.38
N HIS A 271 -32.44 18.57 5.42
CA HIS A 271 -33.39 19.70 5.38
C HIS A 271 -34.80 19.27 4.98
N LYS A 272 -34.93 18.30 4.07
CA LYS A 272 -36.21 17.78 3.57
C LYS A 272 -36.87 16.78 4.52
N ASN A 273 -36.08 16.08 5.35
CA ASN A 273 -36.55 15.00 6.23
C ASN A 273 -35.85 15.07 7.60
N ALA A 274 -36.59 15.53 8.60
CA ALA A 274 -36.12 15.66 9.98
C ALA A 274 -35.73 14.31 10.62
N GLN A 275 -36.47 13.25 10.29
CA GLN A 275 -36.16 11.89 10.77
C GLN A 275 -34.86 11.41 10.21
N PHE A 276 -34.64 11.56 8.89
CA PHE A 276 -33.33 11.24 8.26
C PHE A 276 -32.17 12.00 8.92
N LYS A 277 -32.36 13.29 9.21
CA LYS A 277 -31.33 14.10 9.88
C LYS A 277 -31.00 13.57 11.29
N SER A 278 -31.99 13.10 12.01
CA SER A 278 -31.81 12.54 13.37
C SER A 278 -31.14 11.17 13.33
N ASP A 279 -31.44 10.36 12.33
CA ASP A 279 -30.97 9.00 12.19
C ASP A 279 -29.61 8.89 11.49
N LEU A 280 -29.21 9.94 10.76
CA LEU A 280 -27.92 9.97 10.09
C LEU A 280 -26.75 9.95 11.08
N ASN A 281 -25.81 9.04 10.85
CA ASN A 281 -24.50 8.96 11.52
C ASN A 281 -23.39 8.81 10.49
N ILE A 282 -22.39 9.69 10.53
CA ILE A 282 -21.21 9.63 9.67
C ILE A 282 -20.03 9.23 10.55
N SER A 283 -19.59 7.98 10.41
CA SER A 283 -18.51 7.39 11.21
C SER A 283 -17.22 7.36 10.41
N LEU A 284 -16.21 8.10 10.85
CA LEU A 284 -14.89 8.16 10.21
C LEU A 284 -13.84 7.55 11.13
N THR A 285 -13.25 6.42 10.71
CA THR A 285 -12.23 5.70 11.48
C THR A 285 -10.91 5.69 10.73
N GLY A 286 -9.83 6.10 11.37
CA GLY A 286 -8.48 6.10 10.80
C GLY A 286 -7.83 7.47 10.72
N ASN A 287 -6.97 7.66 9.71
CA ASN A 287 -6.29 8.94 9.50
C ASN A 287 -7.13 9.83 8.56
N ILE A 288 -7.92 10.72 9.16
CA ILE A 288 -8.84 11.60 8.44
C ILE A 288 -8.20 12.98 8.29
N ASP A 289 -8.09 13.46 7.04
CA ASP A 289 -7.55 14.80 6.80
C ASP A 289 -8.50 15.88 7.32
N PHE A 290 -7.91 16.95 7.85
CA PHE A 290 -8.66 18.05 8.46
C PHE A 290 -9.60 18.76 7.46
N SER A 291 -9.25 18.81 6.17
CA SER A 291 -10.09 19.39 5.13
C SER A 291 -11.43 18.65 4.98
N ILE A 292 -11.44 17.31 5.15
CA ILE A 292 -12.68 16.51 5.13
C ILE A 292 -13.58 16.89 6.30
N VAL A 293 -13.00 16.98 7.49
CA VAL A 293 -13.73 17.34 8.71
C VAL A 293 -14.34 18.73 8.59
N ASN A 294 -13.59 19.68 8.04
CA ASN A 294 -14.07 21.03 7.81
C ASN A 294 -15.20 21.06 6.78
N SER A 295 -15.05 20.35 5.67
CA SER A 295 -16.09 20.25 4.64
C SER A 295 -17.41 19.72 5.19
N LEU A 296 -17.37 18.69 6.06
CA LEU A 296 -18.54 18.17 6.76
C LEU A 296 -19.19 19.21 7.71
N LYS A 297 -18.36 19.95 8.46
CA LYS A 297 -18.83 21.01 9.37
C LYS A 297 -19.47 22.18 8.62
N GLU A 298 -18.87 22.62 7.51
CA GLU A 298 -19.39 23.69 6.64
C GLU A 298 -20.71 23.31 6.01
N ASN A 299 -20.93 22.02 5.74
CA ASN A 299 -22.22 21.49 5.30
C ASN A 299 -23.23 21.25 6.45
N GLY A 300 -22.93 21.69 7.68
CA GLY A 300 -23.85 21.58 8.81
C GLY A 300 -24.03 20.18 9.37
N LEU A 301 -23.14 19.22 9.02
CA LEU A 301 -23.21 17.81 9.42
C LEU A 301 -22.40 17.51 10.70
N LYS A 302 -21.99 18.52 11.46
CA LYS A 302 -21.19 18.37 12.68
C LYS A 302 -21.84 17.48 13.72
N ALA A 303 -23.16 17.58 13.89
CA ALA A 303 -23.91 16.80 14.90
C ALA A 303 -24.03 15.31 14.54
N GLN A 304 -23.91 14.96 13.26
CA GLN A 304 -23.96 13.60 12.74
C GLN A 304 -22.59 12.94 12.65
N LEU A 305 -21.50 13.67 12.92
CA LEU A 305 -20.14 13.23 12.68
C LEU A 305 -19.54 12.61 13.93
N SER A 306 -19.05 11.38 13.81
CA SER A 306 -18.17 10.72 14.78
C SER A 306 -16.82 10.42 14.15
N ILE A 307 -15.73 10.72 14.86
CA ILE A 307 -14.38 10.53 14.38
C ILE A 307 -13.61 9.69 15.40
N GLU A 308 -13.10 8.55 14.92
CA GLU A 308 -12.16 7.72 15.66
C GLU A 308 -10.80 7.79 14.97
N GLY A 309 -9.72 7.82 15.74
CA GLY A 309 -8.36 7.75 15.21
C GLY A 309 -8.01 6.38 14.62
N PHE A 310 -6.73 6.09 14.55
CA PHE A 310 -6.24 4.79 14.10
C PHE A 310 -6.85 3.66 14.94
N ALA A 311 -7.39 2.66 14.26
CA ALA A 311 -7.93 1.45 14.85
C ALA A 311 -7.11 0.23 14.38
N ALA A 312 -6.93 -0.75 15.27
CA ALA A 312 -6.36 -2.06 14.90
C ALA A 312 -7.26 -2.76 13.88
N HIS A 313 -6.68 -3.66 13.07
CA HIS A 313 -7.38 -4.31 11.95
C HIS A 313 -8.74 -4.91 12.35
N HIS A 314 -8.77 -5.71 13.41
CA HIS A 314 -10.02 -6.32 13.90
C HIS A 314 -11.09 -5.28 14.27
N THR A 315 -10.72 -4.19 14.93
CA THR A 315 -11.63 -3.09 15.28
C THR A 315 -12.14 -2.39 14.01
N ALA A 316 -11.25 -2.17 13.03
CA ALA A 316 -11.61 -1.57 11.75
C ALA A 316 -12.65 -2.42 11.00
N VAL A 317 -12.49 -3.75 10.98
CA VAL A 317 -13.43 -4.70 10.38
C VAL A 317 -14.78 -4.67 11.12
N GLN A 318 -14.77 -4.62 12.47
CA GLN A 318 -16.02 -4.49 13.25
C GLN A 318 -16.77 -3.19 12.91
N ARG A 319 -16.05 -2.05 12.74
CA ARG A 319 -16.69 -0.77 12.34
C ARG A 319 -17.34 -0.84 10.96
N MET A 320 -16.74 -1.57 10.02
CA MET A 320 -17.35 -1.81 8.70
C MET A 320 -18.59 -2.71 8.81
N LEU A 321 -18.56 -3.70 9.69
CA LEU A 321 -19.69 -4.60 9.90
C LEU A 321 -20.88 -3.91 10.57
N ASP A 322 -20.64 -2.95 11.46
CA ASP A 322 -21.65 -2.25 12.23
C ASP A 322 -22.39 -1.13 11.44
N ALA A 323 -21.92 -0.79 10.25
CA ALA A 323 -22.50 0.24 9.37
C ALA A 323 -23.69 -0.28 8.47
#